data_eab8089dd1b34319d42aa73158c635fc
#
_entry.id   eab8089dd1b34319d42aa73158c635fc
#
_cell.length_a   1.000
_cell.length_b   1.000
_cell.length_c   1.000
_cell.angle_alpha   90.00
_cell.angle_beta   90.00
_cell.angle_gamma   90.00
#
_symmetry.space_group_name_H-M   'P 1'
#
loop_
_entity.id
_entity.type
_entity.pdbx_description
1 polymer ?
#
loop_
_entity_poly.entity_id
_entity_poly.type
_entity_poly.pdbx_seq_one_letter_code
_entity_poly.pdbx_strand_id
1 'polypeptide(L)'
;MKKHLKVILLIISVTFLQIPLSFSNEEESVSGISYDEIYDPIEPVNRAILNFNFFIDDIAIRPIVKTYRFIAPEPVEKGVSNFFSNLKEPIRSVSFIFQGEFYKSLNSLGRFTINTITSLGTIDVASRVGMEKNETDFGITPAKGGVSSGPYIIVPIIGPSNLRDFSGDVVEYFVDPISN
;
A
#
# COMPACT_ATOMS: atom_id res chain seq x y z
N MET A 1 18.69 12.34 9.80
CA MET A 1 18.13 11.65 8.64
C MET A 1 19.16 11.04 7.67
N LYS A 2 20.09 11.78 7.10
CA LYS A 2 21.08 11.22 6.11
C LYS A 2 21.98 10.08 6.62
N LYS A 3 22.27 9.99 7.93
CA LYS A 3 23.09 8.91 8.53
C LYS A 3 22.33 7.58 8.62
N HIS A 4 21.04 7.61 8.96
CA HIS A 4 20.23 6.40 9.11
C HIS A 4 19.89 5.76 7.75
N LEU A 5 19.67 6.57 6.71
CA LEU A 5 19.47 6.08 5.35
C LEU A 5 20.69 5.32 4.81
N LYS A 6 21.92 5.81 5.10
CA LYS A 6 23.16 5.09 4.71
C LYS A 6 23.33 3.77 5.44
N VAL A 7 22.92 3.70 6.71
CA VAL A 7 22.97 2.46 7.51
C VAL A 7 21.95 1.44 6.99
N ILE A 8 20.76 1.87 6.65
CA ILE A 8 19.72 1.01 6.06
C ILE A 8 20.16 0.47 4.69
N LEU A 9 20.72 1.31 3.83
CA LEU A 9 21.29 0.90 2.55
C LEU A 9 22.48 -0.06 2.71
N LEU A 10 23.31 0.13 3.74
CA LEU A 10 24.44 -0.76 4.03
C LEU A 10 23.96 -2.12 4.55
N ILE A 11 22.94 -2.15 5.41
CA ILE A 11 22.34 -3.39 5.92
C ILE A 11 21.70 -4.17 4.77
N ILE A 12 20.99 -3.49 3.87
CA ILE A 12 20.41 -4.10 2.66
C ILE A 12 21.51 -4.68 1.76
N SER A 13 22.62 -4.00 1.58
CA SER A 13 23.73 -4.48 0.75
C SER A 13 24.49 -5.67 1.35
N VAL A 14 24.61 -5.75 2.67
CA VAL A 14 25.35 -6.85 3.36
C VAL A 14 24.49 -8.11 3.43
N THR A 15 23.17 -8.00 3.56
CA THR A 15 22.26 -9.16 3.55
C THR A 15 22.12 -9.80 2.17
N PHE A 16 22.32 -9.05 1.08
CA PHE A 16 22.30 -9.58 -0.28
C PHE A 16 23.49 -10.50 -0.61
N LEU A 17 24.61 -10.41 0.14
CA LEU A 17 25.83 -11.18 -0.16
C LEU A 17 25.85 -12.60 0.45
N GLN A 18 24.86 -12.98 1.26
CA GLN A 18 24.89 -14.25 2.00
C GLN A 18 23.70 -15.18 1.75
N ILE A 19 22.88 -14.93 0.74
CA ILE A 19 21.76 -15.84 0.41
C ILE A 19 22.30 -16.93 -0.53
N PRO A 20 22.38 -18.21 -0.12
CA PRO A 20 22.70 -19.30 -1.03
C PRO A 20 21.57 -19.42 -2.05
N LEU A 21 21.90 -19.27 -3.34
CA LEU A 21 21.00 -19.48 -4.48
C LEU A 21 20.70 -20.99 -4.65
N SER A 22 19.96 -21.54 -3.69
CA SER A 22 19.40 -22.89 -3.85
C SER A 22 17.96 -22.76 -4.32
N PHE A 23 17.77 -22.63 -5.63
CA PHE A 23 16.46 -22.73 -6.25
C PHE A 23 16.16 -24.21 -6.50
N SER A 24 15.27 -24.82 -5.71
CA SER A 24 14.63 -26.06 -6.09
C SER A 24 13.47 -25.71 -7.05
N ASN A 25 13.61 -26.15 -8.30
CA ASN A 25 12.51 -26.12 -9.27
C ASN A 25 11.49 -27.20 -8.87
N GLU A 26 10.49 -26.85 -8.09
CA GLU A 26 9.26 -27.62 -8.03
C GLU A 26 8.22 -26.87 -8.85
N GLU A 27 8.13 -27.21 -10.14
CA GLU A 27 7.02 -26.84 -11.00
C GLU A 27 5.80 -27.70 -10.63
N GLU A 28 4.99 -27.24 -9.68
CA GLU A 28 3.60 -27.71 -9.62
C GLU A 28 2.81 -27.03 -10.74
N SER A 29 2.63 -27.77 -11.83
CA SER A 29 1.80 -27.38 -12.95
C SER A 29 0.32 -27.33 -12.52
N VAL A 30 -0.16 -26.16 -12.12
CA VAL A 30 -1.59 -25.87 -12.07
C VAL A 30 -2.08 -25.64 -13.50
N SER A 31 -2.43 -26.72 -14.18
CA SER A 31 -2.95 -26.69 -15.55
C SER A 31 -4.34 -26.02 -15.56
N GLY A 32 -4.48 -24.87 -16.18
CA GLY A 32 -5.76 -24.30 -16.58
C GLY A 32 -5.98 -22.81 -16.41
N ILE A 33 -5.03 -22.06 -15.86
CA ILE A 33 -5.14 -20.61 -15.80
C ILE A 33 -4.08 -20.01 -16.72
N SER A 34 -4.51 -19.41 -17.85
CA SER A 34 -3.65 -18.58 -18.67
C SER A 34 -3.38 -17.30 -17.90
N TYR A 35 -2.24 -17.22 -17.25
CA TYR A 35 -1.75 -15.94 -16.74
C TYR A 35 -1.21 -15.16 -17.95
N ASP A 36 -1.76 -14.00 -18.23
CA ASP A 36 -1.08 -13.04 -19.11
C ASP A 36 0.34 -12.87 -18.57
N GLU A 37 1.32 -13.07 -19.44
CA GLU A 37 2.74 -13.08 -19.05
C GLU A 37 3.12 -11.74 -18.46
N ILE A 38 3.29 -11.71 -17.12
CA ILE A 38 3.64 -10.48 -16.40
C ILE A 38 5.08 -10.11 -16.77
N TYR A 39 5.29 -8.91 -17.30
CA TYR A 39 6.63 -8.43 -17.61
C TYR A 39 7.43 -8.19 -16.33
N ASP A 40 8.23 -9.19 -15.94
CA ASP A 40 9.09 -9.20 -14.77
C ASP A 40 10.57 -9.43 -15.15
N PRO A 41 11.27 -8.39 -15.61
CA PRO A 41 12.67 -8.48 -16.03
C PRO A 41 13.64 -8.72 -14.86
N ILE A 42 13.20 -8.57 -13.63
CA ILE A 42 14.00 -8.72 -12.41
C ILE A 42 13.44 -9.80 -11.46
N GLU A 43 12.82 -10.82 -12.03
CA GLU A 43 12.18 -11.90 -11.27
C GLU A 43 13.04 -12.48 -10.13
N PRO A 44 14.35 -12.77 -10.30
CA PRO A 44 15.17 -13.29 -9.21
C PRO A 44 15.26 -12.32 -8.01
N VAL A 45 15.31 -11.02 -8.29
CA VAL A 45 15.33 -9.97 -7.26
C VAL A 45 13.97 -9.90 -6.57
N ASN A 46 12.88 -9.92 -7.35
CA ASN A 46 11.52 -9.91 -6.83
C ASN A 46 11.26 -11.12 -5.92
N ARG A 47 11.70 -12.31 -6.31
CA ARG A 47 11.60 -13.52 -5.46
C ARG A 47 12.39 -13.40 -4.16
N ALA A 48 13.60 -12.83 -4.19
CA ALA A 48 14.39 -12.62 -2.98
C ALA A 48 13.70 -11.62 -2.02
N ILE A 49 13.16 -10.53 -2.55
CA ILE A 49 12.42 -9.53 -1.76
C ILE A 49 11.11 -10.13 -1.21
N LEU A 50 10.40 -10.94 -1.98
CA LEU A 50 9.19 -11.62 -1.53
C LEU A 50 9.48 -12.54 -0.33
N ASN A 51 10.54 -13.34 -0.41
CA ASN A 51 10.96 -14.20 0.69
C ASN A 51 11.35 -13.39 1.94
N PHE A 52 12.03 -12.26 1.74
CA PHE A 52 12.31 -11.33 2.84
C PHE A 52 11.02 -10.76 3.45
N ASN A 53 10.05 -10.38 2.64
CA ASN A 53 8.76 -9.89 3.12
C ASN A 53 8.02 -10.96 3.94
N PHE A 54 7.99 -12.21 3.49
CA PHE A 54 7.42 -13.33 4.25
C PHE A 54 8.14 -13.56 5.58
N PHE A 55 9.46 -13.47 5.58
CA PHE A 55 10.25 -13.60 6.80
C PHE A 55 9.89 -12.50 7.82
N ILE A 56 9.79 -11.25 7.38
CA ILE A 56 9.38 -10.12 8.25
C ILE A 56 7.94 -10.29 8.73
N ASP A 57 7.04 -10.73 7.84
CA ASP A 57 5.65 -11.00 8.19
C ASP A 57 5.55 -12.05 9.31
N ASP A 58 6.25 -13.18 9.17
CA ASP A 58 6.20 -14.28 10.14
C ASP A 58 6.82 -13.91 11.49
N ILE A 59 7.94 -13.18 11.49
CA ILE A 59 8.68 -12.87 12.73
C ILE A 59 8.13 -11.65 13.46
N ALA A 60 7.68 -10.64 12.73
CA ALA A 60 7.31 -9.35 13.33
C ALA A 60 5.83 -9.02 13.14
N ILE A 61 5.33 -9.00 11.90
CA ILE A 61 4.00 -8.45 11.61
C ILE A 61 2.91 -9.34 12.19
N ARG A 62 2.93 -10.65 11.91
CA ARG A 62 1.92 -11.59 12.42
C ARG A 62 1.83 -11.66 13.94
N PRO A 63 2.94 -11.74 14.71
CA PRO A 63 2.87 -11.69 16.17
C PRO A 63 2.27 -10.39 16.70
N ILE A 64 2.67 -9.25 16.14
CA ILE A 64 2.14 -7.94 16.53
C ILE A 64 0.63 -7.86 16.25
N VAL A 65 0.19 -8.26 15.05
CA VAL A 65 -1.22 -8.25 14.68
C VAL A 65 -2.04 -9.21 15.54
N LYS A 66 -1.53 -10.42 15.84
CA LYS A 66 -2.20 -11.37 16.75
C LYS A 66 -2.35 -10.80 18.14
N THR A 67 -1.30 -10.16 18.67
CA THR A 67 -1.34 -9.53 20.00
C THR A 67 -2.33 -8.36 20.02
N TYR A 68 -2.30 -7.52 18.99
CA TYR A 68 -3.25 -6.41 18.85
C TYR A 68 -4.70 -6.91 18.82
N ARG A 69 -5.02 -7.90 17.99
CA ARG A 69 -6.36 -8.50 17.89
C ARG A 69 -6.82 -9.20 19.18
N PHE A 70 -5.89 -9.73 19.96
CA PHE A 70 -6.21 -10.32 21.26
C PHE A 70 -6.58 -9.27 22.31
N ILE A 71 -5.96 -8.09 22.24
CA ILE A 71 -6.16 -7.01 23.22
C ILE A 71 -7.26 -6.04 22.81
N ALA A 72 -7.35 -5.71 21.52
CA ALA A 72 -8.29 -4.72 21.00
C ALA A 72 -9.65 -5.35 20.66
N PRO A 73 -10.74 -4.95 21.33
CA PRO A 73 -12.09 -5.33 20.91
C PRO A 73 -12.41 -4.85 19.50
N GLU A 74 -13.26 -5.57 18.78
CA GLU A 74 -13.65 -5.25 17.39
C GLU A 74 -14.07 -3.77 17.16
N PRO A 75 -14.81 -3.10 18.07
CA PRO A 75 -15.13 -1.69 17.91
C PRO A 75 -13.89 -0.77 17.88
N VAL A 76 -12.84 -1.13 18.63
CA VAL A 76 -11.58 -0.36 18.66
C VAL A 76 -10.81 -0.57 17.35
N GLU A 77 -10.73 -1.79 16.85
CA GLU A 77 -10.12 -2.08 15.53
C GLU A 77 -10.80 -1.29 14.41
N LYS A 78 -12.14 -1.31 14.40
CA LYS A 78 -12.94 -0.53 13.43
C LYS A 78 -12.71 0.97 13.57
N GLY A 79 -12.66 1.47 14.81
CA GLY A 79 -12.41 2.89 15.08
C GLY A 79 -11.05 3.34 14.56
N VAL A 80 -9.99 2.58 14.84
CA VAL A 80 -8.64 2.86 14.35
C VAL A 80 -8.58 2.79 12.81
N SER A 81 -9.16 1.77 12.21
CA SER A 81 -9.23 1.63 10.76
C SER A 81 -9.97 2.80 10.09
N ASN A 82 -11.12 3.21 10.64
CA ASN A 82 -11.88 4.35 10.14
C ASN A 82 -11.09 5.64 10.27
N PHE A 83 -10.39 5.85 11.40
CA PHE A 83 -9.58 7.04 11.62
C PHE A 83 -8.50 7.19 10.55
N PHE A 84 -7.69 6.15 10.29
CA PHE A 84 -6.68 6.21 9.23
C PHE A 84 -7.29 6.32 7.84
N SER A 85 -8.40 5.65 7.58
CA SER A 85 -9.13 5.80 6.31
C SER A 85 -9.64 7.23 6.10
N ASN A 86 -10.12 7.89 7.17
CA ASN A 86 -10.58 9.27 7.12
C ASN A 86 -9.43 10.26 6.87
N LEU A 87 -8.25 10.02 7.45
CA LEU A 87 -7.05 10.84 7.20
C LEU A 87 -6.57 10.76 5.73
N LYS A 88 -6.89 9.69 5.01
CA LYS A 88 -6.61 9.56 3.57
C LYS A 88 -7.61 10.27 2.67
N GLU A 89 -8.78 10.68 3.14
CA GLU A 89 -9.79 11.32 2.29
C GLU A 89 -9.33 12.64 1.64
N PRO A 90 -8.57 13.55 2.31
CA PRO A 90 -8.00 14.73 1.66
C PRO A 90 -7.07 14.39 0.49
N ILE A 91 -6.21 13.36 0.67
CA ILE A 91 -5.29 12.89 -0.38
C ILE A 91 -6.08 12.34 -1.55
N ARG A 92 -7.08 11.50 -1.30
CA ARG A 92 -8.00 10.99 -2.33
C ARG A 92 -8.68 12.11 -3.08
N SER A 93 -9.12 13.15 -2.37
CA SER A 93 -9.73 14.34 -3.01
C SER A 93 -8.79 14.99 -4.01
N VAL A 94 -7.52 15.20 -3.63
CA VAL A 94 -6.50 15.77 -4.53
C VAL A 94 -6.26 14.85 -5.72
N SER A 95 -6.14 13.54 -5.50
CA SER A 95 -5.97 12.55 -6.58
C SER A 95 -7.15 12.57 -7.56
N PHE A 96 -8.40 12.68 -7.07
CA PHE A 96 -9.58 12.82 -7.92
C PHE A 96 -9.59 14.11 -8.74
N ILE A 97 -9.06 15.24 -8.23
CA ILE A 97 -8.89 16.48 -9.02
C ILE A 97 -7.99 16.22 -10.22
N PHE A 98 -6.83 15.59 -10.01
CA PHE A 98 -5.90 15.25 -11.10
C PHE A 98 -6.48 14.25 -12.11
N GLN A 99 -7.46 13.44 -11.69
CA GLN A 99 -8.19 12.51 -12.55
C GLN A 99 -9.37 13.17 -13.27
N GLY A 100 -9.69 14.45 -13.00
CA GLY A 100 -10.86 15.15 -13.55
C GLY A 100 -12.18 14.73 -12.91
N GLU A 101 -12.16 13.97 -11.82
CA GLU A 101 -13.34 13.43 -11.14
C GLU A 101 -13.80 14.35 -10.01
N PHE A 102 -14.17 15.58 -10.31
CA PHE A 102 -14.49 16.62 -9.33
C PHE A 102 -15.62 16.26 -8.35
N TYR A 103 -16.62 15.50 -8.81
CA TYR A 103 -17.68 15.02 -7.90
C TYR A 103 -17.12 14.10 -6.81
N LYS A 104 -16.26 13.15 -7.15
CA LYS A 104 -15.63 12.26 -6.18
C LYS A 104 -14.66 13.01 -5.25
N SER A 105 -13.99 14.02 -5.77
CA SER A 105 -13.16 14.92 -4.96
C SER A 105 -13.98 15.62 -3.88
N LEU A 106 -15.08 16.25 -4.25
CA LEU A 106 -15.98 16.93 -3.30
C LEU A 106 -16.61 15.93 -2.31
N ASN A 107 -16.95 14.73 -2.78
CA ASN A 107 -17.47 13.68 -1.93
C ASN A 107 -16.44 13.26 -0.87
N SER A 108 -15.17 13.06 -1.25
CA SER A 108 -14.09 12.75 -0.29
C SER A 108 -13.88 13.85 0.74
N LEU A 109 -13.88 15.14 0.35
CA LEU A 109 -13.80 16.26 1.29
C LEU A 109 -15.01 16.31 2.24
N GLY A 110 -16.21 16.06 1.71
CA GLY A 110 -17.43 15.98 2.51
C GLY A 110 -17.36 14.85 3.53
N ARG A 111 -16.91 13.68 3.13
CA ARG A 111 -16.69 12.52 4.02
C ARG A 111 -15.71 12.86 5.12
N PHE A 112 -14.54 13.40 4.77
CA PHE A 112 -13.54 13.86 5.73
C PHE A 112 -14.14 14.80 6.77
N THR A 113 -14.87 15.82 6.29
CA THR A 113 -15.48 16.84 7.16
C THR A 113 -16.52 16.25 8.11
N ILE A 114 -17.47 15.47 7.58
CA ILE A 114 -18.54 14.86 8.39
C ILE A 114 -17.94 13.91 9.42
N ASN A 115 -17.08 12.99 9.01
CA ASN A 115 -16.50 11.99 9.92
C ASN A 115 -15.61 12.65 10.99
N THR A 116 -14.85 13.69 10.62
CA THR A 116 -13.99 14.40 11.58
C THR A 116 -14.80 15.18 12.61
N ILE A 117 -15.80 15.95 12.18
CA ILE A 117 -16.61 16.76 13.09
C ILE A 117 -17.46 15.89 14.02
N THR A 118 -17.99 14.77 13.53
CA THR A 118 -18.91 13.94 14.31
C THR A 118 -18.23 12.95 15.25
N SER A 119 -17.04 12.43 14.87
CA SER A 119 -16.41 11.33 15.58
C SER A 119 -14.89 11.35 15.58
N LEU A 120 -14.27 12.48 15.22
CA LEU A 120 -12.81 12.56 14.97
C LEU A 120 -12.32 11.51 13.94
N GLY A 121 -13.18 11.09 13.01
CA GLY A 121 -12.87 10.10 12.00
C GLY A 121 -12.97 8.64 12.46
N THR A 122 -13.28 8.35 13.72
CA THR A 122 -13.33 6.97 14.24
C THR A 122 -14.60 6.21 13.83
N ILE A 123 -15.65 6.91 13.40
CA ILE A 123 -16.89 6.32 12.90
C ILE A 123 -17.15 6.86 11.51
N ASP A 124 -17.45 5.97 10.56
CA ASP A 124 -17.84 6.37 9.20
C ASP A 124 -19.32 6.78 9.16
N VAL A 125 -19.58 8.01 9.62
CA VAL A 125 -20.92 8.61 9.60
C VAL A 125 -21.31 8.99 8.18
N ALA A 126 -20.36 9.42 7.36
CA ALA A 126 -20.60 9.79 5.97
C ALA A 126 -21.25 8.66 5.16
N SER A 127 -20.78 7.41 5.32
CA SER A 127 -21.42 6.26 4.68
C SER A 127 -22.86 6.01 5.18
N ARG A 128 -23.15 6.32 6.44
CA ARG A 128 -24.50 6.15 7.01
C ARG A 128 -25.50 7.16 6.44
N VAL A 129 -25.03 8.32 5.97
CA VAL A 129 -25.87 9.33 5.31
C VAL A 129 -25.86 9.20 3.78
N GLY A 130 -25.35 8.08 3.24
CA GLY A 130 -25.42 7.77 1.82
C GLY A 130 -24.25 8.29 0.97
N MET A 131 -23.16 8.77 1.58
CA MET A 131 -21.96 9.17 0.84
C MET A 131 -21.10 7.95 0.53
N GLU A 132 -20.94 7.64 -0.74
CA GLU A 132 -20.11 6.50 -1.17
C GLU A 132 -18.63 6.71 -0.86
N LYS A 133 -17.97 5.65 -0.37
CA LYS A 133 -16.52 5.65 -0.22
C LYS A 133 -15.88 5.30 -1.56
N ASN A 134 -15.15 6.25 -2.12
CA ASN A 134 -14.39 6.05 -3.35
C ASN A 134 -12.91 5.89 -3.02
N GLU A 135 -12.30 4.81 -3.49
CA GLU A 135 -10.88 4.59 -3.27
C GLU A 135 -10.07 4.98 -4.51
N THR A 136 -9.00 5.68 -4.28
CA THR A 136 -8.02 6.08 -5.30
C THR A 136 -6.68 6.39 -4.62
N ASP A 137 -5.62 6.39 -5.42
CA ASP A 137 -4.28 6.79 -5.04
C ASP A 137 -3.61 7.57 -6.19
N PHE A 138 -2.40 8.03 -5.97
CA PHE A 138 -1.63 8.74 -6.99
C PHE A 138 -1.11 7.81 -8.10
N GLY A 139 -1.03 6.49 -7.89
CA GLY A 139 -0.65 5.51 -8.92
C GLY A 139 -1.74 5.34 -9.99
N ILE A 140 -3.02 5.43 -9.59
CA ILE A 140 -4.16 5.34 -10.52
C ILE A 140 -4.24 6.56 -11.44
N THR A 141 -3.77 7.72 -11.01
CA THR A 141 -3.82 8.96 -11.80
C THR A 141 -3.07 8.85 -13.14
N PRO A 142 -1.79 8.42 -13.20
CA PRO A 142 -1.12 8.16 -14.46
C PRO A 142 -1.76 7.03 -15.28
N ALA A 143 -2.32 6.00 -14.62
CA ALA A 143 -3.03 4.92 -15.30
C ALA A 143 -4.22 5.43 -16.12
N LYS A 144 -5.02 6.31 -15.55
CA LYS A 144 -6.13 6.97 -16.27
C LYS A 144 -5.65 7.86 -17.40
N GLY A 145 -4.44 8.42 -17.30
CA GLY A 145 -3.76 9.15 -18.38
C GLY A 145 -3.16 8.25 -19.47
N GLY A 146 -3.34 6.93 -19.40
CA GLY A 146 -2.82 5.97 -20.38
C GLY A 146 -1.36 5.59 -20.19
N VAL A 147 -0.75 5.92 -19.06
CA VAL A 147 0.63 5.50 -18.72
C VAL A 147 0.65 4.00 -18.41
N SER A 148 1.50 3.26 -19.12
CA SER A 148 1.71 1.83 -18.90
C SER A 148 2.19 1.56 -17.47
N SER A 149 1.82 0.39 -16.90
CA SER A 149 2.27 -0.05 -15.58
C SER A 149 3.79 -0.20 -15.47
N GLY A 150 4.47 -0.46 -16.59
CA GLY A 150 5.89 -0.78 -16.60
C GLY A 150 6.20 -2.16 -16.01
N PRO A 151 7.47 -2.44 -15.65
CA PRO A 151 7.87 -3.71 -15.10
C PRO A 151 7.25 -3.96 -13.73
N TYR A 152 7.00 -5.24 -13.45
CA TYR A 152 6.59 -5.71 -12.14
C TYR A 152 7.76 -5.60 -11.15
N ILE A 153 7.47 -5.12 -9.95
CA ILE A 153 8.45 -4.98 -8.87
C ILE A 153 7.84 -5.45 -7.55
N ILE A 154 8.66 -6.03 -6.69
CA ILE A 154 8.29 -6.27 -5.29
C ILE A 154 9.06 -5.30 -4.41
N VAL A 155 8.32 -4.51 -3.63
CA VAL A 155 8.89 -3.51 -2.74
C VAL A 155 9.09 -4.13 -1.34
N PRO A 156 10.27 -3.98 -0.72
CA PRO A 156 10.49 -4.46 0.64
C PRO A 156 9.44 -3.92 1.61
N ILE A 157 8.83 -4.83 2.40
CA ILE A 157 7.79 -4.55 3.41
C ILE A 157 6.42 -4.17 2.80
N ILE A 158 6.38 -3.42 1.70
CA ILE A 158 5.14 -2.96 1.07
C ILE A 158 4.48 -4.09 0.26
N GLY A 159 5.29 -4.84 -0.52
CA GLY A 159 4.81 -5.98 -1.30
C GLY A 159 4.77 -5.75 -2.82
N PRO A 160 3.91 -6.49 -3.54
CA PRO A 160 3.80 -6.42 -4.99
C PRO A 160 3.34 -5.06 -5.49
N SER A 161 4.01 -4.54 -6.53
CA SER A 161 3.69 -3.28 -7.19
C SER A 161 4.19 -3.31 -8.65
N ASN A 162 4.09 -2.21 -9.35
CA ASN A 162 4.73 -1.95 -10.63
C ASN A 162 5.39 -0.57 -10.60
N LEU A 163 6.24 -0.27 -11.57
CA LEU A 163 7.01 0.97 -11.55
C LEU A 163 6.13 2.24 -11.53
N ARG A 164 5.01 2.22 -12.26
CA ARG A 164 4.06 3.35 -12.28
C ARG A 164 3.42 3.56 -10.91
N ASP A 165 2.84 2.50 -10.33
CA ASP A 165 2.10 2.59 -9.08
C ASP A 165 3.05 2.91 -7.92
N PHE A 166 4.24 2.29 -7.88
CA PHE A 166 5.28 2.64 -6.92
C PHE A 166 5.71 4.12 -7.01
N SER A 167 5.81 4.67 -8.23
CA SER A 167 6.09 6.10 -8.39
C SER A 167 4.97 6.98 -7.83
N GLY A 168 3.73 6.55 -7.95
CA GLY A 168 2.56 7.17 -7.33
C GLY A 168 2.62 7.12 -5.81
N ASP A 169 2.94 5.95 -5.24
CA ASP A 169 3.11 5.76 -3.80
C ASP A 169 4.20 6.68 -3.22
N VAL A 170 5.31 6.85 -3.96
CA VAL A 170 6.37 7.79 -3.58
C VAL A 170 5.87 9.23 -3.55
N VAL A 171 5.10 9.65 -4.54
CA VAL A 171 4.48 10.99 -4.54
C VAL A 171 3.50 11.11 -3.37
N GLU A 172 2.65 10.11 -3.15
CA GLU A 172 1.71 10.07 -2.04
C GLU A 172 2.44 10.24 -0.70
N TYR A 173 3.56 9.54 -0.48
CA TYR A 173 4.36 9.64 0.72
C TYR A 173 4.80 11.09 1.03
N PHE A 174 5.16 11.88 0.01
CA PHE A 174 5.55 13.27 0.21
C PHE A 174 4.37 14.24 0.44
N VAL A 175 3.17 13.85 0.03
CA VAL A 175 1.96 14.67 0.14
C VAL A 175 1.13 14.26 1.37
N ASP A 176 1.36 13.05 1.89
CA ASP A 176 0.61 12.51 3.02
C ASP A 176 0.98 13.21 4.33
N PRO A 177 0.03 13.87 5.00
CA PRO A 177 0.26 14.53 6.28
C PRO A 177 0.60 13.57 7.43
N ILE A 178 0.42 12.25 7.23
CA ILE A 178 0.75 11.23 8.23
C ILE A 178 2.21 10.80 8.12
N SER A 179 2.81 10.94 6.94
CA SER A 179 4.18 10.49 6.63
C SER A 179 5.24 11.53 6.95
N ASN A 180 4.86 12.80 7.16
CA ASN A 180 5.74 13.95 7.40
C ASN A 180 5.69 14.45 8.87
#